data_de20c0b3c665258286cfc7ad4a586974
#
_entry.id   de20c0b3c665258286cfc7ad4a586974
#
_cell.length_a   1.000
_cell.length_b   1.000
_cell.length_c   1.000
_cell.angle_alpha   90.00
_cell.angle_beta   90.00
_cell.angle_gamma   90.00
#
_symmetry.space_group_name_H-M   'P 1'
#
loop_
_entity.id
_entity.type
_entity.pdbx_description
1 polymer ?
#
loop_
_entity_poly.entity_id
_entity_poly.type
_entity_poly.pdbx_seq_one_letter_code
_entity_poly.pdbx_strand_id
1 'polypeptide(L)'
;NQVKGMKKGGTFVMVPPPNPYRCPPGPYERISMIAHQFKKSNPTAKIVVLDPKNKFSKQGLFMEGWQKHYPGMIEWISADTHGGIKKINAATMEFETDLDTFKADAASVVPAQKAGQIAINAGVNKGDWCPIVPASMQAQADENIYVLGDASIAKSMPKSGFSANSQAKV
;
A
#
# COMPACT_ATOMS: atom_id res chain seq x y z
N ASN A 1 -16.77 7.68 3.85
CA ASN A 1 -17.30 9.04 3.61
C ASN A 1 -16.46 10.17 4.22
N GLN A 2 -15.37 9.88 4.98
CA GLN A 2 -14.49 10.89 5.57
C GLN A 2 -13.96 11.90 4.54
N VAL A 3 -13.52 11.42 3.37
CA VAL A 3 -12.99 12.28 2.29
C VAL A 3 -14.01 13.33 1.82
N LYS A 4 -15.27 12.96 1.71
CA LYS A 4 -16.35 13.91 1.31
C LYS A 4 -16.72 14.91 2.40
N GLY A 5 -16.57 14.52 3.66
CA GLY A 5 -16.86 15.35 4.84
C GLY A 5 -15.65 16.14 5.38
N MET A 6 -14.50 16.07 4.73
CA MET A 6 -13.31 16.75 5.18
C MET A 6 -13.45 18.27 5.08
N LYS A 7 -13.02 19.00 6.11
CA LYS A 7 -13.05 20.46 6.13
C LYS A 7 -12.23 21.07 4.98
N LYS A 8 -12.53 22.30 4.58
CA LYS A 8 -11.73 23.04 3.59
C LYS A 8 -10.28 23.18 4.08
N GLY A 9 -9.33 22.89 3.20
CA GLY A 9 -7.91 22.94 3.50
C GLY A 9 -7.43 21.84 4.46
N GLY A 10 -8.27 20.84 4.76
CA GLY A 10 -7.91 19.73 5.64
C GLY A 10 -6.83 18.82 5.06
N THR A 11 -6.25 17.99 5.93
CA THR A 11 -5.18 17.05 5.59
C THR A 11 -5.70 15.62 5.54
N PHE A 12 -5.46 14.95 4.42
CA PHE A 12 -5.65 13.51 4.28
C PHE A 12 -4.31 12.79 4.45
N VAL A 13 -4.23 11.82 5.35
CA VAL A 13 -3.02 11.01 5.53
C VAL A 13 -3.22 9.62 4.93
N MET A 14 -2.28 9.17 4.09
CA MET A 14 -2.18 7.83 3.56
C MET A 14 -0.98 7.11 4.15
N VAL A 15 -1.22 5.92 4.72
CA VAL A 15 -0.16 4.99 5.10
C VAL A 15 -0.26 3.76 4.19
N PRO A 16 0.59 3.63 3.17
CA PRO A 16 0.67 2.43 2.35
C PRO A 16 1.18 1.23 3.15
N PRO A 17 0.94 -0.01 2.70
CA PRO A 17 1.48 -1.18 3.38
C PRO A 17 2.99 -1.32 3.14
N PRO A 18 3.73 -1.97 4.08
CA PRO A 18 5.11 -2.38 3.84
C PRO A 18 5.18 -3.52 2.82
N ASN A 19 6.37 -3.73 2.26
CA ASN A 19 6.63 -4.86 1.36
C ASN A 19 6.68 -6.20 2.12
N PRO A 20 6.26 -7.30 1.48
CA PRO A 20 5.52 -7.38 0.22
C PRO A 20 4.01 -7.16 0.43
N TYR A 21 3.33 -6.64 -0.58
CA TYR A 21 1.89 -6.38 -0.51
C TYR A 21 1.20 -6.56 -1.87
N ARG A 22 -0.13 -6.67 -1.85
CA ARG A 22 -0.97 -6.85 -3.04
C ARG A 22 -1.13 -5.55 -3.80
N CYS A 23 -1.21 -5.64 -5.13
CA CYS A 23 -1.47 -4.51 -6.02
C CYS A 23 -0.49 -3.35 -5.76
N PRO A 24 0.81 -3.50 -6.09
CA PRO A 24 1.84 -2.52 -5.74
C PRO A 24 1.54 -1.06 -6.09
N PRO A 25 0.89 -0.71 -7.23
CA PRO A 25 0.50 0.66 -7.52
C PRO A 25 -0.78 1.13 -6.78
N GLY A 26 -1.59 0.23 -6.24
CA GLY A 26 -2.92 0.51 -5.71
C GLY A 26 -3.03 1.64 -4.68
N PRO A 27 -2.15 1.74 -3.67
CA PRO A 27 -2.16 2.86 -2.73
C PRO A 27 -1.98 4.21 -3.41
N TYR A 28 -1.10 4.29 -4.40
CA TYR A 28 -0.75 5.52 -5.12
C TYR A 28 -1.80 5.91 -6.16
N GLU A 29 -2.47 4.94 -6.75
CA GLU A 29 -3.69 5.15 -7.56
C GLU A 29 -4.81 5.74 -6.70
N ARG A 30 -5.03 5.20 -5.49
CA ARG A 30 -6.00 5.73 -4.52
C ARG A 30 -5.71 7.19 -4.18
N ILE A 31 -4.44 7.55 -3.91
CA ILE A 31 -4.01 8.92 -3.68
C ILE A 31 -4.37 9.80 -4.88
N SER A 32 -4.07 9.35 -6.10
CA SER A 32 -4.38 10.08 -7.33
C SER A 32 -5.89 10.31 -7.51
N MET A 33 -6.72 9.31 -7.19
CA MET A 33 -8.18 9.44 -7.23
C MET A 33 -8.70 10.45 -6.20
N ILE A 34 -8.15 10.43 -4.98
CA ILE A 34 -8.50 11.38 -3.91
C ILE A 34 -8.06 12.79 -4.30
N ALA A 35 -6.85 12.96 -4.84
CA ALA A 35 -6.37 14.24 -5.34
C ALA A 35 -7.25 14.79 -6.46
N HIS A 36 -7.71 13.92 -7.39
CA HIS A 36 -8.66 14.32 -8.42
C HIS A 36 -9.98 14.80 -7.84
N GLN A 37 -10.49 14.12 -6.81
CA GLN A 37 -11.69 14.57 -6.09
C GLN A 37 -11.46 15.92 -5.40
N PHE A 38 -10.34 16.07 -4.69
CA PHE A 38 -10.00 17.32 -4.00
C PHE A 38 -9.81 18.49 -4.94
N LYS A 39 -9.17 18.29 -6.10
CA LYS A 39 -9.02 19.34 -7.12
C LYS A 39 -10.35 19.99 -7.47
N LYS A 40 -11.45 19.22 -7.41
CA LYS A 40 -12.83 19.73 -7.73
C LYS A 40 -13.55 20.27 -6.50
N SER A 41 -13.46 19.58 -5.36
CA SER A 41 -14.32 19.84 -4.20
C SER A 41 -13.62 20.53 -3.02
N ASN A 42 -12.29 20.41 -2.92
CA ASN A 42 -11.47 20.95 -1.83
C ASN A 42 -10.05 21.27 -2.30
N PRO A 43 -9.85 22.24 -3.22
CA PRO A 43 -8.57 22.44 -3.90
C PRO A 43 -7.43 22.89 -2.98
N THR A 44 -7.71 23.32 -1.77
CA THR A 44 -6.70 23.68 -0.75
C THR A 44 -6.33 22.54 0.18
N ALA A 45 -6.99 21.36 0.05
CA ALA A 45 -6.66 20.19 0.83
C ALA A 45 -5.24 19.67 0.54
N LYS A 46 -4.66 19.01 1.52
CA LYS A 46 -3.35 18.35 1.41
C LYS A 46 -3.48 16.84 1.57
N ILE A 47 -2.61 16.13 0.88
CA ILE A 47 -2.44 14.69 1.00
C ILE A 47 -1.01 14.43 1.44
N VAL A 48 -0.84 13.85 2.61
CA VAL A 48 0.45 13.41 3.13
C VAL A 48 0.51 11.89 3.05
N VAL A 49 1.55 11.38 2.43
CA VAL A 49 1.81 9.94 2.30
C VAL A 49 2.98 9.58 3.18
N LEU A 50 2.71 8.91 4.30
CA LEU A 50 3.75 8.37 5.20
C LEU A 50 4.06 6.94 4.74
N ASP A 51 5.04 6.82 3.88
CA ASP A 51 5.35 5.54 3.25
C ASP A 51 6.37 4.76 4.08
N PRO A 52 6.05 3.53 4.56
CA PRO A 52 7.02 2.68 5.27
C PRO A 52 8.11 2.13 4.35
N LYS A 53 8.25 2.65 3.15
CA LYS A 53 9.23 2.28 2.13
C LYS A 53 9.97 3.51 1.61
N ASN A 54 11.18 3.30 1.08
CA ASN A 54 11.97 4.36 0.44
C ASN A 54 11.72 4.46 -1.06
N LYS A 55 11.04 3.47 -1.62
CA LYS A 55 10.67 3.41 -3.03
C LYS A 55 9.35 2.68 -3.20
N PHE A 56 8.64 2.99 -4.27
CA PHE A 56 7.41 2.29 -4.63
C PHE A 56 7.29 2.05 -6.14
N SER A 57 6.39 1.15 -6.50
CA SER A 57 6.18 0.73 -7.88
C SER A 57 5.77 1.91 -8.78
N LYS A 58 6.48 2.11 -9.87
CA LYS A 58 6.22 3.18 -10.86
C LYS A 58 6.32 4.60 -10.29
N GLN A 59 7.13 4.80 -9.25
CA GLN A 59 7.25 6.05 -8.51
C GLN A 59 7.47 7.26 -9.44
N GLY A 60 8.38 7.17 -10.40
CA GLY A 60 8.67 8.28 -11.30
C GLY A 60 7.43 8.78 -12.06
N LEU A 61 6.62 7.84 -12.58
CA LEU A 61 5.39 8.17 -13.31
C LEU A 61 4.33 8.82 -12.39
N PHE A 62 4.18 8.32 -11.16
CA PHE A 62 3.26 8.91 -10.19
C PHE A 62 3.70 10.32 -9.79
N MET A 63 4.99 10.50 -9.45
CA MET A 63 5.52 11.81 -9.05
C MET A 63 5.38 12.85 -10.16
N GLU A 64 5.71 12.50 -11.41
CA GLU A 64 5.50 13.35 -12.57
C GLU A 64 4.01 13.69 -12.77
N GLY A 65 3.14 12.69 -12.71
CA GLY A 65 1.70 12.88 -12.83
C GLY A 65 1.12 13.78 -11.74
N TRP A 66 1.54 13.60 -10.49
CA TRP A 66 1.11 14.42 -9.37
C TRP A 66 1.58 15.86 -9.50
N GLN A 67 2.85 16.08 -9.88
CA GLN A 67 3.37 17.42 -10.11
C GLN A 67 2.62 18.15 -11.25
N LYS A 68 2.29 17.42 -12.31
CA LYS A 68 1.57 17.98 -13.47
C LYS A 68 0.11 18.30 -13.18
N HIS A 69 -0.60 17.40 -12.47
CA HIS A 69 -2.06 17.47 -12.33
C HIS A 69 -2.54 18.01 -10.98
N TYR A 70 -1.72 17.88 -9.92
CA TYR A 70 -2.03 18.24 -8.54
C TYR A 70 -0.86 18.97 -7.85
N PRO A 71 -0.30 20.05 -8.46
CA PRO A 71 0.90 20.71 -7.95
C PRO A 71 0.70 21.17 -6.52
N GLY A 72 1.62 20.81 -5.64
CA GLY A 72 1.61 21.20 -4.23
C GLY A 72 0.51 20.57 -3.36
N MET A 73 -0.31 19.63 -3.90
CA MET A 73 -1.37 18.97 -3.15
C MET A 73 -0.89 17.69 -2.45
N ILE A 74 0.04 16.95 -3.06
CA ILE A 74 0.50 15.64 -2.58
C ILE A 74 1.94 15.75 -2.13
N GLU A 75 2.19 15.34 -0.90
CA GLU A 75 3.52 15.19 -0.32
C GLU A 75 3.76 13.72 0.01
N TRP A 76 4.77 13.12 -0.61
CA TRP A 76 5.21 11.77 -0.31
C TRP A 76 6.46 11.80 0.53
N ILE A 77 6.41 11.16 1.71
CA ILE A 77 7.47 11.13 2.70
C ILE A 77 7.93 9.67 2.86
N SER A 78 9.19 9.42 2.54
CA SER A 78 9.78 8.08 2.62
C SER A 78 10.05 7.64 4.06
N ALA A 79 10.25 6.33 4.25
CA ALA A 79 10.63 5.78 5.54
C ALA A 79 11.89 6.44 6.12
N ASP A 80 12.92 6.66 5.31
CA ASP A 80 14.16 7.33 5.76
C ASP A 80 13.91 8.79 6.18
N THR A 81 12.92 9.45 5.56
CA THR A 81 12.62 10.86 5.84
C THR A 81 11.81 11.02 7.13
N HIS A 82 10.85 10.12 7.43
CA HIS A 82 10.07 10.21 8.67
C HIS A 82 10.56 9.26 9.78
N GLY A 83 11.56 8.44 9.52
CA GLY A 83 12.21 7.55 10.49
C GLY A 83 11.43 6.29 10.85
N GLY A 84 10.17 6.18 10.43
CA GLY A 84 9.28 5.06 10.78
C GLY A 84 8.03 5.54 11.52
N ILE A 85 6.94 4.79 11.40
CA ILE A 85 5.68 5.07 12.10
C ILE A 85 5.67 4.31 13.41
N LYS A 86 5.68 5.02 14.53
CA LYS A 86 5.65 4.48 15.89
C LYS A 86 4.24 4.15 16.35
N LYS A 87 3.31 5.08 16.12
CA LYS A 87 1.96 4.97 16.67
C LYS A 87 0.95 5.68 15.77
N ILE A 88 -0.21 5.09 15.66
CA ILE A 88 -1.37 5.71 15.02
C ILE A 88 -2.50 5.74 16.04
N ASN A 89 -2.97 6.94 16.36
CA ASN A 89 -4.11 7.14 17.23
C ASN A 89 -5.35 7.47 16.40
N ALA A 90 -6.22 6.49 16.24
CA ALA A 90 -7.43 6.65 15.43
C ALA A 90 -8.46 7.61 16.05
N ALA A 91 -8.45 7.80 17.38
CA ALA A 91 -9.38 8.70 18.06
C ALA A 91 -9.01 10.18 17.88
N THR A 92 -7.71 10.49 17.92
CA THR A 92 -7.19 11.86 17.72
C THR A 92 -6.75 12.12 16.29
N MET A 93 -6.74 11.08 15.43
CA MET A 93 -6.24 11.14 14.06
C MET A 93 -4.78 11.60 13.96
N GLU A 94 -3.95 11.16 14.91
CA GLU A 94 -2.52 11.49 15.00
C GLU A 94 -1.65 10.31 14.57
N PHE A 95 -0.61 10.63 13.81
CA PHE A 95 0.37 9.70 13.27
C PHE A 95 1.75 10.10 13.78
N GLU A 96 2.21 9.41 14.80
CA GLU A 96 3.53 9.62 15.40
C GLU A 96 4.58 8.84 14.63
N THR A 97 5.61 9.53 14.18
CA THR A 97 6.81 8.96 13.55
C THR A 97 8.02 9.16 14.46
N ASP A 98 9.19 8.67 14.06
CA ASP A 98 10.42 8.91 14.83
C ASP A 98 10.80 10.38 14.90
N LEU A 99 10.45 11.16 13.88
CA LEU A 99 10.94 12.54 13.74
C LEU A 99 9.85 13.59 13.88
N ASP A 100 8.54 13.24 13.68
CA ASP A 100 7.45 14.22 13.70
C ASP A 100 6.10 13.56 14.05
N THR A 101 5.09 14.39 14.27
CA THR A 101 3.70 13.97 14.47
C THR A 101 2.78 14.67 13.47
N PHE A 102 2.09 13.87 12.68
CA PHE A 102 1.15 14.33 11.66
C PHE A 102 -0.28 14.21 12.16
N LYS A 103 -1.09 15.24 11.93
CA LYS A 103 -2.52 15.22 12.25
C LYS A 103 -3.36 15.19 10.98
N ALA A 104 -4.30 14.26 10.91
CA ALA A 104 -5.20 14.10 9.78
C ALA A 104 -6.63 14.53 10.10
N ASP A 105 -7.35 15.02 9.08
CA ASP A 105 -8.81 15.20 9.12
C ASP A 105 -9.52 13.97 8.52
N ALA A 106 -8.82 13.24 7.66
CA ALA A 106 -9.24 11.96 7.13
C ALA A 106 -8.00 11.10 6.84
N ALA A 107 -8.12 9.78 6.90
CA ALA A 107 -6.99 8.90 6.68
C ALA A 107 -7.36 7.59 6.01
N SER A 108 -6.36 6.97 5.36
CA SER A 108 -6.39 5.59 4.91
C SER A 108 -5.11 4.88 5.33
N VAL A 109 -5.24 3.94 6.24
CA VAL A 109 -4.11 3.13 6.73
C VAL A 109 -4.26 1.71 6.19
N VAL A 110 -3.26 1.22 5.49
CA VAL A 110 -3.20 -0.16 5.02
C VAL A 110 -2.12 -0.89 5.82
N PRO A 111 -2.50 -1.78 6.73
CA PRO A 111 -1.54 -2.52 7.54
C PRO A 111 -0.73 -3.52 6.71
N ALA A 112 0.30 -4.12 7.33
CA ALA A 112 1.02 -5.24 6.75
C ALA A 112 0.03 -6.35 6.36
N GLN A 113 0.25 -6.93 5.19
CA GLN A 113 -0.63 -7.93 4.61
C GLN A 113 -0.05 -9.34 4.74
N LYS A 114 -0.89 -10.35 4.69
CA LYS A 114 -0.49 -11.76 4.76
C LYS A 114 -1.39 -12.64 3.88
N ALA A 115 -0.96 -13.87 3.67
CA ALA A 115 -1.77 -14.89 3.03
C ALA A 115 -3.09 -15.12 3.79
N GLY A 116 -4.09 -15.63 3.09
CA GLY A 116 -5.38 -15.94 3.69
C GLY A 116 -5.30 -17.05 4.74
N GLN A 117 -6.29 -17.10 5.65
CA GLN A 117 -6.33 -18.06 6.74
C GLN A 117 -6.26 -19.52 6.26
N ILE A 118 -6.79 -19.81 5.08
CA ILE A 118 -6.72 -21.15 4.48
C ILE A 118 -5.29 -21.64 4.27
N ALA A 119 -4.38 -20.75 3.87
CA ALA A 119 -2.96 -21.10 3.69
C ALA A 119 -2.28 -21.40 5.03
N ILE A 120 -2.65 -20.67 6.07
CA ILE A 120 -2.16 -20.90 7.44
C ILE A 120 -2.67 -22.24 7.95
N ASN A 121 -3.97 -22.52 7.78
CA ASN A 121 -4.58 -23.78 8.22
C ASN A 121 -4.01 -25.00 7.46
N ALA A 122 -3.63 -24.82 6.19
CA ALA A 122 -2.99 -25.86 5.39
C ALA A 122 -1.48 -26.03 5.69
N GLY A 123 -0.89 -25.17 6.54
CA GLY A 123 0.52 -25.25 6.91
C GLY A 123 1.50 -24.92 5.78
N VAL A 124 1.03 -24.27 4.70
CA VAL A 124 1.87 -23.95 3.54
C VAL A 124 2.51 -22.57 3.58
N ASN A 125 2.21 -21.76 4.60
CA ASN A 125 2.85 -20.47 4.81
C ASN A 125 4.17 -20.59 5.59
N LYS A 126 5.10 -19.67 5.32
CA LYS A 126 6.27 -19.40 6.13
C LYS A 126 6.30 -17.90 6.44
N GLY A 127 6.07 -17.56 7.71
CA GLY A 127 5.75 -16.18 8.06
C GLY A 127 4.40 -15.76 7.46
N ASP A 128 4.35 -14.59 6.84
CA ASP A 128 3.10 -14.02 6.33
C ASP A 128 2.66 -14.55 4.95
N TRP A 129 3.51 -15.29 4.24
CA TRP A 129 3.27 -15.69 2.85
C TRP A 129 3.65 -17.14 2.58
N CYS A 130 3.24 -17.66 1.41
CA CYS A 130 3.49 -19.04 1.01
C CYS A 130 4.68 -19.10 0.05
N PRO A 131 5.85 -19.66 0.48
CA PRO A 131 6.94 -19.97 -0.42
C PRO A 131 6.53 -21.06 -1.42
N ILE A 132 6.88 -20.84 -2.70
CA ILE A 132 6.57 -21.78 -3.78
C ILE A 132 7.82 -22.13 -4.59
N VAL A 133 7.73 -23.20 -5.36
CA VAL A 133 8.65 -23.54 -6.45
C VAL A 133 8.24 -22.73 -7.68
N PRO A 134 9.03 -21.73 -8.13
CA PRO A 134 8.56 -20.78 -9.16
C PRO A 134 8.23 -21.42 -10.52
N ALA A 135 8.80 -22.58 -10.82
CA ALA A 135 8.57 -23.28 -12.08
C ALA A 135 7.24 -24.05 -12.13
N SER A 136 6.70 -24.46 -10.99
CA SER A 136 5.49 -25.29 -10.92
C SER A 136 4.38 -24.71 -10.06
N MET A 137 4.66 -23.62 -9.30
CA MET A 137 3.76 -23.04 -8.29
C MET A 137 3.40 -23.97 -7.13
N GLN A 138 4.08 -25.11 -6.99
CA GLN A 138 3.95 -26.00 -5.83
C GLN A 138 4.40 -25.30 -4.57
N ALA A 139 3.67 -25.50 -3.46
CA ALA A 139 4.11 -25.05 -2.16
C ALA A 139 5.41 -25.76 -1.75
N GLN A 140 6.37 -25.04 -1.17
CA GLN A 140 7.60 -25.68 -0.68
C GLN A 140 7.36 -26.60 0.52
N ALA A 141 6.26 -26.42 1.23
CA ALA A 141 5.89 -27.21 2.39
C ALA A 141 5.17 -28.53 2.04
N ASP A 142 4.50 -28.59 0.88
CA ASP A 142 3.76 -29.79 0.43
C ASP A 142 3.66 -29.78 -1.11
N GLU A 143 4.24 -30.77 -1.74
CA GLU A 143 4.29 -30.92 -3.21
C GLU A 143 2.91 -31.17 -3.87
N ASN A 144 1.91 -31.57 -3.10
CA ASN A 144 0.54 -31.80 -3.58
C ASN A 144 -0.31 -30.52 -3.54
N ILE A 145 0.21 -29.43 -2.97
CA ILE A 145 -0.51 -28.15 -2.85
C ILE A 145 0.13 -27.10 -3.76
N TYR A 146 -0.68 -26.43 -4.55
CA TYR A 146 -0.28 -25.34 -5.43
C TYR A 146 -0.81 -24.02 -4.88
N VAL A 147 0.05 -22.99 -4.83
CA VAL A 147 -0.31 -21.66 -4.32
C VAL A 147 -0.04 -20.61 -5.40
N LEU A 148 -1.10 -20.00 -5.88
CA LEU A 148 -1.08 -19.01 -6.94
C LEU A 148 -1.43 -17.61 -6.42
N GLY A 149 -1.06 -16.60 -7.18
CA GLY A 149 -1.46 -15.22 -6.96
C GLY A 149 -0.88 -14.60 -5.71
N ASP A 150 -1.68 -13.77 -5.07
CA ASP A 150 -1.24 -12.88 -4.01
C ASP A 150 -0.74 -13.59 -2.73
N ALA A 151 -1.16 -14.81 -2.48
CA ALA A 151 -0.69 -15.58 -1.33
C ALA A 151 0.74 -16.10 -1.49
N SER A 152 1.21 -16.29 -2.72
CA SER A 152 2.52 -16.88 -3.02
C SER A 152 3.68 -15.88 -2.89
N ILE A 153 4.88 -16.37 -2.58
CA ILE A 153 6.15 -15.68 -2.79
C ILE A 153 6.80 -16.24 -4.06
N ALA A 154 6.54 -15.58 -5.18
CA ALA A 154 7.07 -15.94 -6.49
C ALA A 154 8.23 -15.02 -6.92
N LYS A 155 9.19 -14.80 -6.02
CA LYS A 155 10.39 -13.94 -6.22
C LYS A 155 10.02 -12.54 -6.75
N SER A 156 10.46 -12.19 -7.95
CA SER A 156 10.25 -10.87 -8.56
C SER A 156 8.85 -10.65 -9.13
N MET A 157 8.00 -11.69 -9.21
CA MET A 157 6.62 -11.51 -9.69
C MET A 157 5.81 -10.67 -8.70
N PRO A 158 5.17 -9.57 -9.15
CA PRO A 158 4.35 -8.75 -8.25
C PRO A 158 3.06 -9.48 -7.87
N LYS A 159 2.53 -9.17 -6.71
CA LYS A 159 1.22 -9.64 -6.26
C LYS A 159 0.12 -8.89 -7.00
N SER A 160 -0.26 -9.38 -8.18
CA SER A 160 -1.23 -8.74 -9.08
C SER A 160 -2.10 -9.79 -9.77
N GLY A 161 -3.30 -9.37 -10.21
CA GLY A 161 -4.20 -10.23 -10.98
C GLY A 161 -3.57 -10.73 -12.29
N PHE A 162 -2.74 -9.91 -12.94
CA PHE A 162 -2.00 -10.32 -14.14
C PHE A 162 -1.01 -11.46 -13.85
N SER A 163 -0.22 -11.33 -12.78
CA SER A 163 0.70 -12.38 -12.34
C SER A 163 -0.05 -13.66 -11.95
N ALA A 164 -1.14 -13.54 -11.21
CA ALA A 164 -1.98 -14.67 -10.81
C ALA A 164 -2.53 -15.43 -12.03
N ASN A 165 -3.05 -14.70 -13.03
CA ASN A 165 -3.54 -15.29 -14.28
C ASN A 165 -2.42 -15.99 -15.08
N SER A 166 -1.21 -15.44 -15.09
CA SER A 166 -0.06 -16.06 -15.74
C SER A 166 0.40 -17.32 -15.01
N GLN A 167 0.44 -17.29 -13.69
CA GLN A 167 0.78 -18.43 -12.84
C GLN A 167 -0.20 -19.59 -12.99
N ALA A 168 -1.50 -19.29 -13.18
CA ALA A 168 -2.53 -20.31 -13.36
C ALA A 168 -2.45 -21.06 -14.72
N LYS A 169 -1.54 -20.66 -15.61
CA LYS A 169 -1.34 -21.29 -16.93
C LYS A 169 -0.11 -22.20 -16.97
N VAL A 170 0.64 -22.28 -15.90
CA VAL A 170 1.78 -23.18 -15.69
C VAL A 170 1.30 -24.52 -15.13
#